data_6241356e83ea2f3e11574bcc5a0aad2e
#
_entry.id   6241356e83ea2f3e11574bcc5a0aad2e
#
_cell.length_a   1.000
_cell.length_b   1.000
_cell.length_c   1.000
_cell.angle_alpha   90.00
_cell.angle_beta   90.00
_cell.angle_gamma   90.00
#
_symmetry.space_group_name_H-M   'P 1'
#
loop_
_entity.id
_entity.type
_entity.pdbx_description
1 polymer ?
#
loop_
_entity_poly.entity_id
_entity_poly.type
_entity_poly.pdbx_seq_one_letter_code
_entity_poly.pdbx_strand_id
1 'polypeptide(L)'
;MNKITMKDIAEKVGVSKTTVSMVINNKDSNISEETKNKIYRVIEETGYIPNNVARGLNTKKSGSIGIIIPDISNPFFSELSRAIEDVANKLGYNVILCNSDNDADKEKKYVELLISKLIDGIILIPGQESEASANLLKLNGIPFVFVDRYIKGYEDYPGVYFDNKQGIKCGIEYLYSKGNRNIVFVSGPKKINVNKERIDGYKEIMTNHGIYNKSLIFESTFSLEGGIEITNQIINQCESFDAIFYSNDIMAIGGIKTLKRREYKIPEDILVMGFDGITLSRMIEPELTTIQQPIYSMGQQACELIIDIIKGDPIDNTKIYFTPNIIVGGTA
;
A
#
# COMPACT_ATOMS: atom_id res chain seq x y z
N MET A 1 7.12 31.17 26.62
CA MET A 1 6.43 32.02 25.62
C MET A 1 4.98 31.57 25.53
N ASN A 2 4.03 32.49 25.74
CA ASN A 2 2.60 32.16 25.57
C ASN A 2 2.32 31.91 24.08
N LYS A 3 1.65 30.81 23.80
CA LYS A 3 1.28 30.42 22.42
C LYS A 3 0.29 31.46 21.90
N ILE A 4 0.60 32.12 20.78
CA ILE A 4 -0.27 33.10 20.13
C ILE A 4 -1.58 32.41 19.72
N THR A 5 -2.69 33.07 20.00
CA THR A 5 -4.04 32.59 19.73
C THR A 5 -4.71 33.43 18.63
N MET A 6 -5.80 32.91 18.06
CA MET A 6 -6.63 33.64 17.09
C MET A 6 -7.18 34.96 17.69
N LYS A 7 -7.35 35.02 19.01
CA LYS A 7 -7.78 36.22 19.74
C LYS A 7 -6.69 37.31 19.71
N ASP A 8 -5.43 36.90 19.90
CA ASP A 8 -4.30 37.84 19.87
C ASP A 8 -4.10 38.42 18.47
N ILE A 9 -4.32 37.61 17.40
CA ILE A 9 -4.32 38.12 16.02
C ILE A 9 -5.44 39.14 15.82
N ALA A 10 -6.66 38.85 16.30
CA ALA A 10 -7.81 39.72 16.17
C ALA A 10 -7.58 41.06 16.87
N GLU A 11 -7.02 41.04 18.07
CA GLU A 11 -6.65 42.26 18.84
C GLU A 11 -5.59 43.08 18.12
N LYS A 12 -4.53 42.48 17.59
CA LYS A 12 -3.46 43.17 16.85
C LYS A 12 -3.95 43.85 15.56
N VAL A 13 -4.91 43.24 14.87
CA VAL A 13 -5.47 43.78 13.60
C VAL A 13 -6.63 44.76 13.86
N GLY A 14 -7.25 44.74 15.06
CA GLY A 14 -8.42 45.54 15.40
C GLY A 14 -9.73 44.98 14.77
N VAL A 15 -9.87 43.67 14.66
CA VAL A 15 -11.05 42.98 14.10
C VAL A 15 -11.61 41.95 15.09
N SER A 16 -12.77 41.39 14.77
CA SER A 16 -13.34 40.29 15.57
C SER A 16 -12.59 38.96 15.32
N LYS A 17 -12.59 38.06 16.33
CA LYS A 17 -12.10 36.71 16.18
C LYS A 17 -12.80 35.96 15.03
N THR A 18 -14.09 36.27 14.83
CA THR A 18 -14.87 35.70 13.73
C THR A 18 -14.33 36.16 12.38
N THR A 19 -13.96 37.45 12.23
CA THR A 19 -13.36 38.00 11.01
C THR A 19 -12.03 37.28 10.68
N VAL A 20 -11.15 37.10 11.67
CA VAL A 20 -9.90 36.37 11.51
C VAL A 20 -10.18 34.92 11.10
N SER A 21 -11.15 34.27 11.75
CA SER A 21 -11.55 32.89 11.39
C SER A 21 -12.10 32.77 9.96
N MET A 22 -12.86 33.75 9.49
CA MET A 22 -13.40 33.77 8.13
C MET A 22 -12.27 33.91 7.10
N VAL A 23 -11.30 34.78 7.31
CA VAL A 23 -10.14 34.97 6.42
C VAL A 23 -9.29 33.69 6.38
N ILE A 24 -8.93 33.11 7.53
CA ILE A 24 -8.12 31.90 7.59
C ILE A 24 -8.80 30.70 6.89
N ASN A 25 -10.13 30.65 6.87
CA ASN A 25 -10.90 29.55 6.28
C ASN A 25 -11.43 29.86 4.87
N ASN A 26 -10.95 30.93 4.21
CA ASN A 26 -11.39 31.36 2.88
C ASN A 26 -12.92 31.55 2.76
N LYS A 27 -13.58 31.97 3.84
CA LYS A 27 -15.02 32.31 3.90
C LYS A 27 -15.21 33.85 4.03
N ASP A 28 -14.42 34.57 3.29
CA ASP A 28 -14.13 35.98 3.50
C ASP A 28 -14.65 36.90 2.37
N SER A 29 -15.67 36.44 1.59
CA SER A 29 -16.24 37.19 0.45
C SER A 29 -16.68 38.61 0.79
N ASN A 30 -17.03 38.88 2.04
CA ASN A 30 -17.49 40.18 2.53
C ASN A 30 -16.42 40.96 3.31
N ILE A 31 -15.14 40.55 3.29
CA ILE A 31 -14.03 41.20 4.00
C ILE A 31 -13.15 41.90 2.97
N SER A 32 -12.80 43.17 3.25
CA SER A 32 -11.95 43.94 2.34
C SER A 32 -10.56 43.33 2.18
N GLU A 33 -9.97 43.46 1.01
CA GLU A 33 -8.61 42.97 0.75
C GLU A 33 -7.56 43.60 1.66
N GLU A 34 -7.76 44.87 2.05
CA GLU A 34 -6.90 45.55 3.03
C GLU A 34 -6.91 44.80 4.37
N THR A 35 -8.10 44.45 4.87
CA THR A 35 -8.25 43.70 6.12
C THR A 35 -7.66 42.31 6.04
N LYS A 36 -7.86 41.60 4.94
CA LYS A 36 -7.25 40.26 4.68
C LYS A 36 -5.73 40.36 4.75
N ASN A 37 -5.16 41.32 4.03
CA ASN A 37 -3.71 41.51 3.97
C ASN A 37 -3.11 41.86 5.37
N LYS A 38 -3.81 42.65 6.17
CA LYS A 38 -3.40 42.91 7.55
C LYS A 38 -3.39 41.63 8.40
N ILE A 39 -4.41 40.81 8.29
CA ILE A 39 -4.51 39.54 9.01
C ILE A 39 -3.39 38.59 8.59
N TYR A 40 -3.15 38.40 7.28
CA TYR A 40 -2.08 37.54 6.81
C TYR A 40 -0.69 38.02 7.24
N ARG A 41 -0.43 39.34 7.20
CA ARG A 41 0.83 39.88 7.68
C ARG A 41 1.05 39.58 9.18
N VAL A 42 0.05 39.79 10.04
CA VAL A 42 0.18 39.49 11.46
C VAL A 42 0.34 37.99 11.72
N ILE A 43 -0.30 37.13 10.94
CA ILE A 43 -0.09 35.67 11.00
C ILE A 43 1.35 35.33 10.66
N GLU A 44 1.91 35.89 9.58
CA GLU A 44 3.29 35.65 9.15
C GLU A 44 4.30 36.19 10.20
N GLU A 45 4.14 37.42 10.68
CA GLU A 45 5.01 38.03 11.71
C GLU A 45 5.01 37.25 13.03
N THR A 46 3.88 36.65 13.39
CA THR A 46 3.72 35.93 14.66
C THR A 46 3.98 34.46 14.59
N GLY A 47 4.12 33.90 13.38
CA GLY A 47 4.21 32.45 13.17
C GLY A 47 2.97 31.69 13.67
N TYR A 48 1.81 32.36 13.68
CA TYR A 48 0.56 31.73 14.15
C TYR A 48 0.13 30.62 13.20
N ILE A 49 -0.02 29.42 13.75
CA ILE A 49 -0.57 28.26 13.02
C ILE A 49 -1.97 27.98 13.56
N PRO A 50 -3.01 28.00 12.68
CA PRO A 50 -4.38 27.67 13.07
C PRO A 50 -4.46 26.29 13.73
N ASN A 51 -5.20 26.18 14.81
CA ASN A 51 -5.40 24.90 15.48
C ASN A 51 -6.47 24.08 14.77
N ASN A 52 -6.03 23.16 13.91
CA ASN A 52 -6.92 22.26 13.17
C ASN A 52 -7.74 21.32 14.08
N VAL A 53 -7.25 20.99 15.28
CA VAL A 53 -7.99 20.18 16.26
C VAL A 53 -9.24 20.92 16.73
N ALA A 54 -9.10 22.22 17.07
CA ALA A 54 -10.25 23.03 17.46
C ALA A 54 -11.26 23.23 16.32
N ARG A 55 -10.79 23.27 15.08
CA ARG A 55 -11.66 23.30 13.87
C ARG A 55 -12.36 21.96 13.67
N GLY A 56 -11.64 20.86 13.79
CA GLY A 56 -12.17 19.50 13.65
C GLY A 56 -13.27 19.19 14.66
N LEU A 57 -13.16 19.64 15.91
CA LEU A 57 -14.21 19.49 16.92
C LEU A 57 -15.53 20.16 16.52
N ASN A 58 -15.46 21.31 15.84
CA ASN A 58 -16.66 22.03 15.38
C ASN A 58 -17.23 21.48 14.06
N THR A 59 -16.38 21.01 13.15
CA THR A 59 -16.78 20.53 11.81
C THR A 59 -16.96 19.03 11.74
N LYS A 60 -16.52 18.28 12.75
CA LYS A 60 -16.38 16.81 12.76
C LYS A 60 -15.52 16.27 11.59
N LYS A 61 -14.63 17.10 11.04
CA LYS A 61 -13.71 16.75 9.96
C LYS A 61 -12.31 17.23 10.32
N SER A 62 -11.34 16.30 10.27
CA SER A 62 -9.93 16.62 10.57
C SER A 62 -9.16 17.08 9.32
N GLY A 63 -9.65 16.77 8.13
CA GLY A 63 -8.91 16.92 6.87
C GLY A 63 -7.75 15.95 6.78
N SER A 64 -7.86 14.79 7.43
CA SER A 64 -6.79 13.79 7.47
C SER A 64 -7.33 12.40 7.25
N ILE A 65 -6.60 11.57 6.50
CA ILE A 65 -6.85 10.14 6.32
C ILE A 65 -5.70 9.32 6.90
N GLY A 66 -6.01 8.14 7.43
CA GLY A 66 -5.02 7.18 7.90
C GLY A 66 -4.66 6.19 6.80
N ILE A 67 -3.38 5.81 6.73
CA ILE A 67 -2.94 4.64 5.98
C ILE A 67 -2.33 3.66 6.98
N ILE A 68 -2.81 2.43 7.02
CA ILE A 68 -2.19 1.36 7.82
C ILE A 68 -1.64 0.32 6.86
N ILE A 69 -0.32 0.14 6.89
CA ILE A 69 0.42 -0.79 6.02
C ILE A 69 1.11 -1.86 6.85
N PRO A 70 1.32 -3.07 6.29
CA PRO A 70 1.95 -4.16 7.02
C PRO A 70 3.46 -4.02 7.18
N ASP A 71 4.18 -3.39 6.22
CA ASP A 71 5.64 -3.28 6.28
C ASP A 71 6.17 -2.16 5.38
N ILE A 72 6.63 -1.06 5.98
CA ILE A 72 7.20 0.09 5.26
C ILE A 72 8.52 -0.24 4.55
N SER A 73 9.23 -1.27 4.99
CA SER A 73 10.50 -1.68 4.38
C SER A 73 10.32 -2.41 3.05
N ASN A 74 9.11 -2.95 2.77
CA ASN A 74 8.78 -3.48 1.47
C ASN A 74 8.41 -2.34 0.51
N PRO A 75 9.16 -2.13 -0.59
CA PRO A 75 8.94 -1.02 -1.53
C PRO A 75 7.53 -0.97 -2.13
N PHE A 76 6.84 -2.10 -2.27
CA PHE A 76 5.46 -2.13 -2.72
C PHE A 76 4.56 -1.22 -1.87
N PHE A 77 4.65 -1.33 -0.53
CA PHE A 77 3.81 -0.54 0.37
C PHE A 77 4.28 0.91 0.48
N SER A 78 5.58 1.18 0.39
CA SER A 78 6.09 2.55 0.40
C SER A 78 5.76 3.30 -0.90
N GLU A 79 5.85 2.66 -2.06
CA GLU A 79 5.43 3.22 -3.35
C GLU A 79 3.90 3.45 -3.39
N LEU A 80 3.10 2.51 -2.87
CA LEU A 80 1.66 2.65 -2.72
C LEU A 80 1.29 3.82 -1.81
N SER A 81 1.96 3.94 -0.65
CA SER A 81 1.75 5.04 0.29
C SER A 81 2.09 6.39 -0.32
N ARG A 82 3.14 6.46 -1.13
CA ARG A 82 3.52 7.65 -1.88
C ARG A 82 2.42 8.07 -2.85
N ALA A 83 1.86 7.14 -3.61
CA ALA A 83 0.76 7.42 -4.53
C ALA A 83 -0.47 7.96 -3.80
N ILE A 84 -0.83 7.35 -2.66
CA ILE A 84 -1.95 7.80 -1.83
C ILE A 84 -1.69 9.22 -1.30
N GLU A 85 -0.48 9.50 -0.81
CA GLU A 85 -0.11 10.83 -0.28
C GLU A 85 -0.18 11.91 -1.35
N ASP A 86 0.37 11.64 -2.56
CA ASP A 86 0.34 12.58 -3.69
C ASP A 86 -1.11 12.98 -4.06
N VAL A 87 -2.04 12.02 -4.06
CA VAL A 87 -3.44 12.24 -4.40
C VAL A 87 -4.19 12.91 -3.25
N ALA A 88 -4.01 12.44 -2.02
CA ALA A 88 -4.63 13.04 -0.83
C ALA A 88 -4.29 14.51 -0.71
N ASN A 89 -3.02 14.88 -0.91
CA ASN A 89 -2.53 16.25 -0.84
C ASN A 89 -3.21 17.14 -1.91
N LYS A 90 -3.32 16.67 -3.16
CA LYS A 90 -4.04 17.38 -4.22
C LYS A 90 -5.52 17.60 -3.90
N LEU A 91 -6.13 16.67 -3.16
CA LEU A 91 -7.53 16.74 -2.74
C LEU A 91 -7.74 17.45 -1.40
N GLY A 92 -6.66 18.00 -0.79
CA GLY A 92 -6.69 18.80 0.43
C GLY A 92 -6.74 17.98 1.72
N TYR A 93 -6.32 16.71 1.68
CA TYR A 93 -6.21 15.84 2.86
C TYR A 93 -4.75 15.61 3.24
N ASN A 94 -4.50 15.56 4.57
CA ASN A 94 -3.23 15.09 5.10
C ASN A 94 -3.25 13.57 5.29
N VAL A 95 -2.08 12.93 5.23
CA VAL A 95 -1.93 11.50 5.45
C VAL A 95 -1.21 11.22 6.75
N ILE A 96 -1.73 10.27 7.54
CA ILE A 96 -1.05 9.71 8.71
C ILE A 96 -0.72 8.25 8.38
N LEU A 97 0.57 7.97 8.18
CA LEU A 97 1.05 6.63 7.89
C LEU A 97 1.35 5.87 9.18
N CYS A 98 0.82 4.65 9.28
CA CYS A 98 1.04 3.71 10.36
C CYS A 98 1.58 2.38 9.82
N ASN A 99 2.68 1.90 10.39
CA ASN A 99 3.33 0.63 10.01
C ASN A 99 3.07 -0.43 11.08
N SER A 100 2.28 -1.47 10.74
CA SER A 100 1.82 -2.48 11.70
C SER A 100 2.78 -3.66 11.91
N ASP A 101 3.82 -3.81 11.07
CA ASP A 101 4.77 -4.95 11.08
C ASP A 101 4.07 -6.33 10.97
N ASN A 102 2.93 -6.41 10.27
CA ASN A 102 2.05 -7.59 10.22
C ASN A 102 1.57 -8.09 11.61
N ASP A 103 1.60 -7.23 12.63
CA ASP A 103 1.16 -7.50 13.99
C ASP A 103 -0.27 -6.97 14.19
N ALA A 104 -1.23 -7.87 14.46
CA ALA A 104 -2.64 -7.54 14.61
C ALA A 104 -2.92 -6.62 15.82
N ASP A 105 -2.19 -6.79 16.92
CA ASP A 105 -2.35 -5.95 18.11
C ASP A 105 -1.82 -4.53 17.85
N LYS A 106 -0.72 -4.42 17.12
CA LYS A 106 -0.15 -3.14 16.70
C LYS A 106 -1.07 -2.43 15.70
N GLU A 107 -1.63 -3.16 14.73
CA GLU A 107 -2.61 -2.66 13.78
C GLU A 107 -3.83 -2.10 14.51
N LYS A 108 -4.41 -2.87 15.45
CA LYS A 108 -5.55 -2.44 16.25
C LYS A 108 -5.25 -1.17 17.08
N LYS A 109 -4.07 -1.08 17.71
CA LYS A 109 -3.63 0.12 18.45
C LYS A 109 -3.55 1.34 17.54
N TYR A 110 -3.10 1.19 16.27
CA TYR A 110 -3.12 2.29 15.32
C TYR A 110 -4.54 2.69 14.92
N VAL A 111 -5.45 1.74 14.74
CA VAL A 111 -6.86 2.06 14.52
C VAL A 111 -7.43 2.88 15.69
N GLU A 112 -7.20 2.45 16.94
CA GLU A 112 -7.61 3.18 18.15
C GLU A 112 -7.02 4.60 18.19
N LEU A 113 -5.73 4.73 17.89
CA LEU A 113 -5.05 6.02 17.83
C LEU A 113 -5.68 6.94 16.76
N LEU A 114 -5.89 6.44 15.55
CA LEU A 114 -6.46 7.21 14.45
C LEU A 114 -7.89 7.67 14.77
N ILE A 115 -8.73 6.80 15.34
CA ILE A 115 -10.07 7.16 15.82
C ILE A 115 -9.97 8.28 16.86
N SER A 116 -9.07 8.17 17.84
CA SER A 116 -8.86 9.20 18.87
C SER A 116 -8.38 10.54 18.31
N LYS A 117 -7.75 10.55 17.14
CA LYS A 117 -7.32 11.73 16.38
C LYS A 117 -8.41 12.30 15.47
N LEU A 118 -9.63 11.76 15.52
CA LEU A 118 -10.76 12.17 14.70
C LEU A 118 -10.49 12.05 13.19
N ILE A 119 -9.83 10.97 12.79
CA ILE A 119 -9.51 10.71 11.38
C ILE A 119 -10.80 10.65 10.54
N ASP A 120 -10.79 11.19 9.32
CA ASP A 120 -11.97 11.22 8.46
C ASP A 120 -12.23 9.88 7.76
N GLY A 121 -11.17 9.09 7.51
CA GLY A 121 -11.25 7.76 6.93
C GLY A 121 -9.91 7.04 6.94
N ILE A 122 -9.92 5.74 6.65
CA ILE A 122 -8.72 4.89 6.70
C ILE A 122 -8.61 4.05 5.43
N ILE A 123 -7.40 4.00 4.87
CA ILE A 123 -6.97 3.02 3.88
C ILE A 123 -6.23 1.93 4.65
N LEU A 124 -6.76 0.71 4.62
CA LEU A 124 -6.21 -0.42 5.37
C LEU A 124 -5.67 -1.49 4.42
N ILE A 125 -4.39 -1.78 4.53
CA ILE A 125 -3.78 -2.98 3.94
C ILE A 125 -3.66 -3.99 5.08
N PRO A 126 -4.61 -4.94 5.21
CA PRO A 126 -4.66 -5.79 6.39
C PRO A 126 -3.47 -6.75 6.46
N GLY A 127 -2.97 -6.94 7.69
CA GLY A 127 -2.01 -7.99 8.02
C GLY A 127 -2.69 -9.36 8.16
N GLN A 128 -2.15 -10.19 9.04
CA GLN A 128 -2.81 -11.41 9.48
C GLN A 128 -3.76 -11.07 10.65
N GLU A 129 -4.93 -11.75 10.69
CA GLU A 129 -5.86 -11.65 11.83
C GLU A 129 -6.37 -10.21 12.10
N SER A 130 -6.61 -9.45 11.04
CA SER A 130 -7.04 -8.01 11.09
C SER A 130 -8.53 -7.80 11.36
N GLU A 131 -9.31 -8.85 11.66
CA GLU A 131 -10.76 -8.75 11.86
C GLU A 131 -11.14 -7.77 12.99
N ALA A 132 -10.32 -7.74 14.06
CA ALA A 132 -10.56 -6.84 15.19
C ALA A 132 -10.45 -5.36 14.78
N SER A 133 -9.50 -5.02 13.90
CA SER A 133 -9.31 -3.68 13.35
C SER A 133 -10.52 -3.23 12.53
N ALA A 134 -10.99 -4.07 11.61
CA ALA A 134 -12.15 -3.76 10.77
C ALA A 134 -13.44 -3.63 11.61
N ASN A 135 -13.64 -4.52 12.59
CA ASN A 135 -14.77 -4.44 13.52
C ASN A 135 -14.77 -3.11 14.30
N LEU A 136 -13.59 -2.68 14.77
CA LEU A 136 -13.45 -1.43 15.53
C LEU A 136 -13.79 -0.21 14.66
N LEU A 137 -13.34 -0.17 13.42
CA LEU A 137 -13.68 0.88 12.45
C LEU A 137 -15.18 0.93 12.20
N LYS A 138 -15.81 -0.22 11.95
CA LYS A 138 -17.25 -0.33 11.72
C LYS A 138 -18.07 0.16 12.93
N LEU A 139 -17.71 -0.26 14.15
CA LEU A 139 -18.40 0.12 15.38
C LEU A 139 -18.31 1.63 15.65
N ASN A 140 -17.23 2.28 15.24
CA ASN A 140 -17.03 3.73 15.41
C ASN A 140 -17.52 4.56 14.20
N GLY A 141 -18.09 3.92 13.17
CA GLY A 141 -18.61 4.60 11.98
C GLY A 141 -17.52 5.30 11.16
N ILE A 142 -16.27 4.83 11.24
CA ILE A 142 -15.16 5.37 10.46
C ILE A 142 -15.17 4.75 9.07
N PRO A 143 -15.26 5.55 8.00
CA PRO A 143 -15.11 5.05 6.63
C PRO A 143 -13.75 4.38 6.42
N PHE A 144 -13.73 3.23 5.75
CA PHE A 144 -12.46 2.59 5.38
C PHE A 144 -12.57 1.82 4.07
N VAL A 145 -11.43 1.69 3.39
CA VAL A 145 -11.27 0.91 2.16
C VAL A 145 -10.08 -0.03 2.32
N PHE A 146 -10.19 -1.21 1.71
CA PHE A 146 -9.07 -2.14 1.64
C PHE A 146 -8.22 -1.90 0.40
N VAL A 147 -6.92 -2.23 0.49
CA VAL A 147 -6.04 -2.26 -0.68
C VAL A 147 -5.20 -3.53 -0.65
N ASP A 148 -4.94 -4.12 -1.83
CA ASP A 148 -4.14 -5.34 -2.02
C ASP A 148 -4.78 -6.58 -1.39
N ARG A 149 -5.16 -6.50 -0.13
CA ARG A 149 -5.68 -7.60 0.67
C ARG A 149 -7.07 -7.27 1.21
N TYR A 150 -7.85 -8.31 1.51
CA TYR A 150 -9.14 -8.19 2.18
C TYR A 150 -9.17 -9.05 3.44
N ILE A 151 -10.16 -8.83 4.28
CA ILE A 151 -10.40 -9.59 5.50
C ILE A 151 -11.60 -10.51 5.26
N LYS A 152 -11.47 -11.79 5.64
CA LYS A 152 -12.57 -12.75 5.55
C LYS A 152 -13.80 -12.26 6.34
N GLY A 153 -14.97 -12.31 5.70
CA GLY A 153 -16.21 -11.75 6.24
C GLY A 153 -16.41 -10.27 5.97
N TYR A 154 -15.47 -9.63 5.27
CA TYR A 154 -15.52 -8.24 4.81
C TYR A 154 -15.35 -8.11 3.28
N GLU A 155 -15.62 -9.21 2.56
CA GLU A 155 -15.43 -9.26 1.10
C GLU A 155 -16.28 -8.23 0.36
N ASP A 156 -17.39 -7.77 0.96
CA ASP A 156 -18.30 -6.77 0.37
C ASP A 156 -17.90 -5.32 0.64
N TYR A 157 -16.85 -5.11 1.44
CA TYR A 157 -16.38 -3.76 1.70
C TYR A 157 -15.64 -3.16 0.50
N PRO A 158 -15.67 -1.81 0.38
CA PRO A 158 -14.94 -1.12 -0.67
C PRO A 158 -13.46 -1.45 -0.67
N GLY A 159 -12.88 -1.58 -1.85
CA GLY A 159 -11.44 -1.86 -1.94
C GLY A 159 -10.88 -1.87 -3.35
N VAL A 160 -9.55 -1.85 -3.40
CA VAL A 160 -8.75 -1.87 -4.63
C VAL A 160 -7.84 -3.08 -4.61
N TYR A 161 -7.99 -3.95 -5.58
CA TYR A 161 -7.39 -5.27 -5.62
C TYR A 161 -6.66 -5.54 -6.92
N PHE A 162 -5.83 -6.57 -6.90
CA PHE A 162 -5.13 -7.10 -8.07
C PHE A 162 -5.51 -8.57 -8.29
N ASP A 163 -5.60 -9.00 -9.55
CA ASP A 163 -5.86 -10.41 -9.86
C ASP A 163 -4.58 -11.24 -9.68
N ASN A 164 -4.33 -11.61 -8.43
CA ASN A 164 -3.16 -12.38 -8.02
C ASN A 164 -3.09 -13.74 -8.69
N LYS A 165 -4.24 -14.40 -8.82
CA LYS A 165 -4.32 -15.74 -9.43
C LYS A 165 -3.94 -15.70 -10.91
N GLN A 166 -4.49 -14.72 -11.64
CA GLN A 166 -4.16 -14.53 -13.05
C GLN A 166 -2.71 -14.05 -13.23
N GLY A 167 -2.20 -13.23 -12.31
CA GLY A 167 -0.80 -12.80 -12.33
C GLY A 167 0.17 -13.97 -12.29
N ILE A 168 -0.05 -14.94 -11.39
CA ILE A 168 0.77 -16.15 -11.33
C ILE A 168 0.62 -17.01 -12.60
N LYS A 169 -0.61 -17.16 -13.09
CA LYS A 169 -0.83 -17.91 -14.35
C LYS A 169 -0.06 -17.29 -15.51
N CYS A 170 -0.12 -15.98 -15.68
CA CYS A 170 0.64 -15.27 -16.72
C CYS A 170 2.14 -15.50 -16.60
N GLY A 171 2.69 -15.41 -15.38
CA GLY A 171 4.12 -15.63 -15.15
C GLY A 171 4.56 -17.07 -15.43
N ILE A 172 3.77 -18.05 -15.00
CA ILE A 172 4.07 -19.47 -15.29
C ILE A 172 3.97 -19.77 -16.78
N GLU A 173 2.94 -19.25 -17.48
CA GLU A 173 2.82 -19.40 -18.93
C GLU A 173 4.05 -18.80 -19.66
N TYR A 174 4.51 -17.63 -19.21
CA TYR A 174 5.71 -17.04 -19.77
C TYR A 174 6.94 -17.94 -19.57
N LEU A 175 7.19 -18.43 -18.36
CA LEU A 175 8.32 -19.33 -18.08
C LEU A 175 8.18 -20.66 -18.84
N TYR A 176 6.96 -21.22 -18.93
CA TYR A 176 6.68 -22.43 -19.67
C TYR A 176 6.95 -22.26 -21.18
N SER A 177 6.59 -21.11 -21.75
CA SER A 177 6.84 -20.78 -23.16
C SER A 177 8.32 -20.69 -23.49
N LYS A 178 9.18 -20.39 -22.48
CA LYS A 178 10.64 -20.41 -22.61
C LYS A 178 11.26 -21.82 -22.51
N GLY A 179 10.44 -22.86 -22.33
CA GLY A 179 10.89 -24.23 -22.25
C GLY A 179 11.02 -24.79 -20.84
N ASN A 180 10.78 -23.99 -19.80
CA ASN A 180 10.92 -24.43 -18.41
C ASN A 180 9.78 -25.38 -18.01
N ARG A 181 10.12 -26.42 -17.24
CA ARG A 181 9.16 -27.44 -16.78
C ARG A 181 9.24 -27.69 -15.27
N ASN A 182 10.42 -27.55 -14.67
CA ASN A 182 10.64 -27.64 -13.23
C ASN A 182 10.67 -26.24 -12.61
N ILE A 183 9.52 -25.59 -12.57
CA ILE A 183 9.40 -24.21 -12.09
C ILE A 183 9.12 -24.24 -10.59
N VAL A 184 10.07 -23.78 -9.78
CA VAL A 184 9.88 -23.61 -8.33
C VAL A 184 9.04 -22.36 -8.08
N PHE A 185 8.06 -22.44 -7.20
CA PHE A 185 7.27 -21.31 -6.72
C PHE A 185 7.57 -21.02 -5.26
N VAL A 186 8.01 -19.80 -4.97
CA VAL A 186 8.25 -19.32 -3.62
C VAL A 186 7.10 -18.42 -3.19
N SER A 187 6.23 -18.94 -2.33
CA SER A 187 5.10 -18.24 -1.75
C SER A 187 5.51 -17.42 -0.52
N GLY A 188 4.78 -16.37 -0.22
CA GLY A 188 4.78 -15.76 1.10
C GLY A 188 3.97 -16.56 2.13
N PRO A 189 3.79 -16.04 3.37
CA PRO A 189 3.07 -16.71 4.45
C PRO A 189 1.64 -17.10 4.05
N LYS A 190 1.27 -18.38 4.22
CA LYS A 190 -0.02 -18.95 3.78
C LYS A 190 -1.25 -18.34 4.45
N LYS A 191 -1.10 -17.74 5.62
CA LYS A 191 -2.22 -17.08 6.32
C LYS A 191 -2.72 -15.81 5.61
N ILE A 192 -1.95 -15.24 4.69
CA ILE A 192 -2.33 -14.05 3.93
C ILE A 192 -3.11 -14.50 2.69
N ASN A 193 -4.31 -13.94 2.46
CA ASN A 193 -5.23 -14.37 1.40
C ASN A 193 -4.63 -14.31 0.00
N VAL A 194 -3.89 -13.25 -0.35
CA VAL A 194 -3.23 -13.12 -1.67
C VAL A 194 -2.25 -14.27 -1.95
N ASN A 195 -1.59 -14.81 -0.92
CA ASN A 195 -0.69 -15.95 -1.10
C ASN A 195 -1.45 -17.24 -1.43
N LYS A 196 -2.63 -17.41 -0.86
CA LYS A 196 -3.50 -18.53 -1.24
C LYS A 196 -3.91 -18.43 -2.71
N GLU A 197 -4.32 -17.26 -3.16
CA GLU A 197 -4.68 -17.02 -4.57
C GLU A 197 -3.48 -17.29 -5.51
N ARG A 198 -2.27 -16.82 -5.13
CA ARG A 198 -1.02 -17.07 -5.88
C ARG A 198 -0.69 -18.57 -5.94
N ILE A 199 -0.78 -19.28 -4.81
CA ILE A 199 -0.57 -20.75 -4.78
C ILE A 199 -1.61 -21.48 -5.62
N ASP A 200 -2.88 -21.08 -5.55
CA ASP A 200 -3.95 -21.71 -6.33
C ASP A 200 -3.77 -21.45 -7.83
N GLY A 201 -3.31 -20.25 -8.21
CA GLY A 201 -2.91 -19.95 -9.60
C GLY A 201 -1.79 -20.85 -10.11
N TYR A 202 -0.73 -21.01 -9.30
CA TYR A 202 0.38 -21.93 -9.63
C TYR A 202 -0.10 -23.37 -9.81
N LYS A 203 -0.86 -23.90 -8.84
CA LYS A 203 -1.38 -25.27 -8.90
C LYS A 203 -2.22 -25.51 -10.14
N GLU A 204 -3.14 -24.60 -10.43
CA GLU A 204 -4.05 -24.74 -11.56
C GLU A 204 -3.28 -24.77 -12.88
N ILE A 205 -2.39 -23.81 -13.12
CA ILE A 205 -1.68 -23.74 -14.40
C ILE A 205 -0.68 -24.88 -14.58
N MET A 206 0.06 -25.27 -13.53
CA MET A 206 0.99 -26.40 -13.58
C MET A 206 0.26 -27.74 -13.77
N THR A 207 -0.96 -27.88 -13.22
CA THR A 207 -1.82 -29.03 -13.42
C THR A 207 -2.33 -29.10 -14.87
N ASN A 208 -2.75 -27.95 -15.42
CA ASN A 208 -3.21 -27.86 -16.82
C ASN A 208 -2.12 -28.27 -17.81
N HIS A 209 -0.87 -27.98 -17.50
CA HIS A 209 0.29 -28.43 -18.30
C HIS A 209 0.75 -29.87 -17.97
N GLY A 210 0.15 -30.54 -17.00
CA GLY A 210 0.53 -31.91 -16.59
C GLY A 210 1.88 -32.04 -15.89
N ILE A 211 2.41 -30.94 -15.36
CA ILE A 211 3.74 -30.86 -14.72
C ILE A 211 3.67 -30.39 -13.24
N TYR A 212 2.48 -30.43 -12.64
CA TYR A 212 2.35 -30.02 -11.23
C TYR A 212 3.10 -30.96 -10.29
N ASN A 213 4.01 -30.36 -9.50
CA ASN A 213 4.72 -31.05 -8.44
C ASN A 213 4.66 -30.22 -7.15
N LYS A 214 3.99 -30.76 -6.13
CA LYS A 214 3.82 -30.08 -4.82
C LYS A 214 5.15 -29.80 -4.13
N SER A 215 6.19 -30.61 -4.36
CA SER A 215 7.51 -30.42 -3.74
C SER A 215 8.25 -29.18 -4.23
N LEU A 216 7.80 -28.56 -5.33
CA LEU A 216 8.35 -27.33 -5.88
C LEU A 216 7.68 -26.06 -5.32
N ILE A 217 6.80 -26.17 -4.32
CA ILE A 217 6.19 -25.03 -3.63
C ILE A 217 6.87 -24.84 -2.27
N PHE A 218 7.53 -23.70 -2.11
CA PHE A 218 8.21 -23.30 -0.89
C PHE A 218 7.49 -22.11 -0.25
N GLU A 219 7.62 -21.92 1.06
CA GLU A 219 7.07 -20.79 1.80
C GLU A 219 8.19 -20.01 2.46
N SER A 220 8.14 -18.67 2.38
CA SER A 220 9.12 -17.79 2.99
C SER A 220 8.47 -16.48 3.47
N THR A 221 9.26 -15.62 4.10
CA THR A 221 8.84 -14.25 4.46
C THR A 221 9.05 -13.29 3.30
N PHE A 222 8.24 -12.25 3.22
CA PHE A 222 8.34 -11.19 2.20
C PHE A 222 9.52 -10.25 2.45
N SER A 223 10.73 -10.78 2.54
CA SER A 223 11.95 -10.03 2.82
C SER A 223 13.12 -10.47 1.93
N LEU A 224 14.14 -9.64 1.86
CA LEU A 224 15.39 -9.97 1.19
C LEU A 224 16.04 -11.22 1.81
N GLU A 225 16.07 -11.28 3.13
CA GLU A 225 16.63 -12.39 3.91
C GLU A 225 15.84 -13.67 3.65
N GLY A 226 14.50 -13.59 3.66
CA GLY A 226 13.63 -14.72 3.30
C GLY A 226 13.93 -15.26 1.91
N GLY A 227 14.17 -14.38 0.93
CA GLY A 227 14.61 -14.75 -0.42
C GLY A 227 15.96 -15.47 -0.42
N ILE A 228 16.94 -14.98 0.35
CA ILE A 228 18.28 -15.60 0.49
C ILE A 228 18.17 -17.00 1.11
N GLU A 229 17.48 -17.12 2.23
CA GLU A 229 17.37 -18.36 2.99
C GLU A 229 16.67 -19.44 2.20
N ILE A 230 15.50 -19.10 1.60
CA ILE A 230 14.72 -20.08 0.86
C ILE A 230 15.43 -20.54 -0.41
N THR A 231 16.19 -19.65 -1.07
CA THR A 231 16.95 -20.04 -2.26
C THR A 231 18.07 -21.02 -1.91
N ASN A 232 18.78 -20.83 -0.79
CA ASN A 232 19.75 -21.83 -0.31
C ASN A 232 19.05 -23.18 -0.03
N GLN A 233 17.85 -23.16 0.56
CA GLN A 233 17.09 -24.38 0.80
C GLN A 233 16.69 -25.07 -0.52
N ILE A 234 16.21 -24.33 -1.51
CA ILE A 234 15.86 -24.87 -2.84
C ILE A 234 17.07 -25.55 -3.48
N ILE A 235 18.23 -24.88 -3.51
CA ILE A 235 19.47 -25.44 -4.08
C ILE A 235 19.88 -26.75 -3.40
N ASN A 236 19.66 -26.87 -2.11
CA ASN A 236 20.05 -28.06 -1.35
C ASN A 236 19.03 -29.20 -1.40
N GLN A 237 17.74 -28.91 -1.67
CA GLN A 237 16.65 -29.90 -1.60
C GLN A 237 16.11 -30.32 -2.96
N CYS A 238 16.19 -29.48 -3.99
CA CYS A 238 15.72 -29.82 -5.32
C CYS A 238 16.85 -30.48 -6.13
N GLU A 239 16.60 -31.66 -6.68
CA GLU A 239 17.56 -32.33 -7.55
C GLU A 239 17.77 -31.53 -8.87
N SER A 240 16.71 -30.90 -9.38
CA SER A 240 16.77 -30.02 -10.56
C SER A 240 15.64 -29.02 -10.55
N PHE A 241 15.90 -27.83 -11.06
CA PHE A 241 14.91 -26.79 -11.33
C PHE A 241 15.42 -25.88 -12.46
N ASP A 242 14.50 -25.38 -13.29
CA ASP A 242 14.81 -24.58 -14.48
C ASP A 242 14.55 -23.11 -14.24
N ALA A 243 13.62 -22.80 -13.34
CA ALA A 243 13.23 -21.46 -13.00
C ALA A 243 12.74 -21.35 -11.55
N ILE A 244 12.85 -20.15 -10.98
CA ILE A 244 12.26 -19.81 -9.68
C ILE A 244 11.36 -18.59 -9.86
N PHE A 245 10.08 -18.76 -9.52
CA PHE A 245 9.12 -17.67 -9.47
C PHE A 245 8.84 -17.29 -8.01
N TYR A 246 9.28 -16.11 -7.61
CA TYR A 246 9.06 -15.57 -6.27
C TYR A 246 7.77 -14.76 -6.23
N SER A 247 7.01 -14.90 -5.16
CA SER A 247 5.75 -14.19 -4.99
C SER A 247 5.91 -12.70 -4.63
N ASN A 248 7.13 -12.18 -4.53
CA ASN A 248 7.41 -10.74 -4.61
C ASN A 248 8.85 -10.47 -5.10
N ASP A 249 9.09 -9.22 -5.53
CA ASP A 249 10.37 -8.81 -6.11
C ASP A 249 11.52 -8.78 -5.10
N ILE A 250 11.24 -8.43 -3.84
CA ILE A 250 12.29 -8.38 -2.80
C ILE A 250 12.86 -9.77 -2.53
N MET A 251 12.00 -10.80 -2.47
CA MET A 251 12.45 -12.19 -2.36
C MET A 251 13.25 -12.60 -3.60
N ALA A 252 12.78 -12.22 -4.81
CA ALA A 252 13.49 -12.52 -6.05
C ALA A 252 14.90 -11.91 -6.08
N ILE A 253 15.05 -10.67 -5.62
CA ILE A 253 16.35 -9.99 -5.50
C ILE A 253 17.27 -10.75 -4.53
N GLY A 254 16.74 -11.18 -3.38
CA GLY A 254 17.46 -12.05 -2.44
C GLY A 254 17.89 -13.38 -3.05
N GLY A 255 16.99 -13.98 -3.86
CA GLY A 255 17.25 -15.20 -4.62
C GLY A 255 18.34 -15.04 -5.67
N ILE A 256 18.27 -13.99 -6.49
CA ILE A 256 19.30 -13.65 -7.48
C ILE A 256 20.67 -13.50 -6.83
N LYS A 257 20.74 -12.77 -5.70
CA LYS A 257 21.97 -12.60 -4.93
C LYS A 257 22.56 -13.93 -4.48
N THR A 258 21.71 -14.86 -4.05
CA THR A 258 22.13 -16.21 -3.60
C THR A 258 22.58 -17.08 -4.77
N LEU A 259 21.81 -17.12 -5.85
CA LEU A 259 22.14 -17.88 -7.06
C LEU A 259 23.50 -17.43 -7.64
N LYS A 260 23.73 -16.11 -7.77
CA LYS A 260 25.02 -15.56 -8.23
C LYS A 260 26.18 -15.95 -7.30
N ARG A 261 25.97 -15.99 -5.98
CA ARG A 261 27.01 -16.45 -5.02
C ARG A 261 27.31 -17.95 -5.11
N ARG A 262 26.35 -18.70 -5.62
CA ARG A 262 26.47 -20.14 -5.90
C ARG A 262 26.90 -20.42 -7.35
N GLU A 263 27.37 -19.39 -8.06
CA GLU A 263 27.91 -19.45 -9.42
C GLU A 263 26.91 -19.82 -10.52
N TYR A 264 25.59 -19.77 -10.22
CA TYR A 264 24.56 -19.88 -11.25
C TYR A 264 24.53 -18.63 -12.13
N LYS A 265 24.46 -18.83 -13.44
CA LYS A 265 24.25 -17.77 -14.43
C LYS A 265 22.75 -17.54 -14.62
N ILE A 266 22.36 -16.27 -14.61
CA ILE A 266 20.98 -15.83 -14.80
C ILE A 266 20.96 -14.92 -16.03
N PRO A 267 20.20 -15.24 -17.07
CA PRO A 267 19.17 -16.29 -17.17
C PRO A 267 19.66 -17.67 -17.70
N GLU A 268 20.95 -17.85 -18.02
CA GLU A 268 21.45 -18.98 -18.83
C GLU A 268 21.25 -20.34 -18.15
N ASP A 269 21.51 -20.45 -16.83
CA ASP A 269 21.34 -21.69 -16.08
C ASP A 269 19.95 -21.76 -15.43
N ILE A 270 19.45 -20.64 -14.89
CA ILE A 270 18.19 -20.55 -14.12
C ILE A 270 17.48 -19.24 -14.47
N LEU A 271 16.21 -19.33 -14.84
CA LEU A 271 15.36 -18.16 -14.98
C LEU A 271 14.83 -17.72 -13.61
N VAL A 272 14.76 -16.41 -13.40
CA VAL A 272 14.21 -15.85 -12.17
C VAL A 272 13.12 -14.84 -12.50
N MET A 273 11.97 -15.00 -11.84
CA MET A 273 10.82 -14.12 -11.99
C MET A 273 10.34 -13.63 -10.62
N GLY A 274 9.95 -12.37 -10.56
CA GLY A 274 9.35 -11.73 -9.40
C GLY A 274 7.87 -11.41 -9.57
N PHE A 275 7.33 -10.70 -8.59
CA PHE A 275 5.96 -10.23 -8.56
C PHE A 275 5.96 -8.88 -7.82
N ASP A 276 5.17 -7.93 -8.23
CA ASP A 276 4.88 -6.56 -7.80
C ASP A 276 5.30 -5.50 -8.84
N GLY A 277 6.45 -5.64 -9.50
CA GLY A 277 6.97 -4.64 -10.43
C GLY A 277 7.46 -3.37 -9.74
N ILE A 278 8.06 -3.51 -8.54
CA ILE A 278 8.60 -2.36 -7.78
C ILE A 278 9.75 -1.68 -8.55
N THR A 279 9.97 -0.39 -8.26
CA THR A 279 11.03 0.39 -8.92
C THR A 279 12.41 -0.28 -8.80
N LEU A 280 12.69 -0.93 -7.67
CA LEU A 280 13.97 -1.60 -7.40
C LEU A 280 14.23 -2.77 -8.36
N SER A 281 13.19 -3.39 -8.95
CA SER A 281 13.34 -4.48 -9.92
C SER A 281 14.12 -4.08 -11.18
N ARG A 282 14.11 -2.80 -11.52
CA ARG A 282 14.82 -2.20 -12.66
C ARG A 282 16.21 -1.66 -12.31
N MET A 283 16.56 -1.66 -11.02
CA MET A 283 17.86 -1.12 -10.54
C MET A 283 18.91 -2.22 -10.36
N ILE A 284 18.52 -3.48 -10.50
CA ILE A 284 19.46 -4.61 -10.44
C ILE A 284 19.92 -4.99 -11.85
N GLU A 285 21.08 -5.68 -11.95
CA GLU A 285 21.65 -6.17 -13.22
C GLU A 285 21.85 -7.69 -13.16
N PRO A 286 21.20 -8.46 -14.04
CA PRO A 286 20.19 -8.05 -15.03
C PRO A 286 18.87 -7.58 -14.37
N GLU A 287 18.11 -6.73 -15.08
CA GLU A 287 16.78 -6.28 -14.61
C GLU A 287 15.85 -7.45 -14.37
N LEU A 288 15.04 -7.39 -13.31
CA LEU A 288 14.14 -8.47 -12.94
C LEU A 288 12.93 -8.55 -13.87
N THR A 289 12.69 -9.73 -14.45
CA THR A 289 11.41 -10.06 -15.07
C THR A 289 10.37 -10.24 -13.96
N THR A 290 9.23 -9.53 -14.01
CA THR A 290 8.27 -9.52 -12.92
C THR A 290 6.83 -9.32 -13.40
N ILE A 291 5.86 -9.82 -12.63
CA ILE A 291 4.45 -9.45 -12.79
C ILE A 291 4.26 -8.06 -12.19
N GLN A 292 3.84 -7.12 -13.02
CA GLN A 292 3.59 -5.75 -12.61
C GLN A 292 2.21 -5.58 -12.00
N GLN A 293 2.16 -5.10 -10.77
CA GLN A 293 1.00 -4.44 -10.21
C GLN A 293 1.09 -2.94 -10.53
N PRO A 294 0.01 -2.29 -10.96
CA PRO A 294 0.04 -0.86 -11.24
C PRO A 294 -0.06 -0.04 -9.94
N ILE A 295 1.01 -0.11 -9.11
CA ILE A 295 1.06 0.35 -7.71
C ILE A 295 0.55 1.79 -7.56
N TYR A 296 1.01 2.72 -8.43
CA TYR A 296 0.57 4.11 -8.37
C TYR A 296 -0.93 4.26 -8.64
N SER A 297 -1.46 3.57 -9.65
CA SER A 297 -2.90 3.60 -9.99
C SER A 297 -3.74 2.96 -8.89
N MET A 298 -3.24 1.89 -8.23
CA MET A 298 -3.92 1.27 -7.08
C MET A 298 -4.01 2.26 -5.91
N GLY A 299 -2.93 2.96 -5.58
CA GLY A 299 -2.90 3.98 -4.54
C GLY A 299 -3.81 5.17 -4.86
N GLN A 300 -3.79 5.65 -6.11
CA GLN A 300 -4.66 6.71 -6.58
C GLN A 300 -6.14 6.32 -6.41
N GLN A 301 -6.56 5.18 -6.94
CA GLN A 301 -7.94 4.72 -6.85
C GLN A 301 -8.40 4.50 -5.41
N ALA A 302 -7.52 3.99 -4.54
CA ALA A 302 -7.83 3.82 -3.13
C ALA A 302 -8.05 5.17 -2.41
N CYS A 303 -7.24 6.17 -2.73
CA CYS A 303 -7.37 7.51 -2.18
C CYS A 303 -8.63 8.22 -2.68
N GLU A 304 -8.91 8.15 -3.96
CA GLU A 304 -10.14 8.70 -4.56
C GLU A 304 -11.37 8.04 -3.94
N LEU A 305 -11.40 6.71 -3.87
CA LEU A 305 -12.51 5.93 -3.30
C LEU A 305 -12.80 6.28 -1.84
N ILE A 306 -11.79 6.36 -0.97
CA ILE A 306 -12.03 6.72 0.43
C ILE A 306 -12.52 8.16 0.58
N ILE A 307 -12.02 9.09 -0.23
CA ILE A 307 -12.42 10.50 -0.18
C ILE A 307 -13.87 10.67 -0.67
N ASP A 308 -14.29 9.96 -1.71
CA ASP A 308 -15.68 9.96 -2.19
C ASP A 308 -16.63 9.42 -1.12
N ILE A 309 -16.24 8.33 -0.42
CA ILE A 309 -17.00 7.81 0.74
C ILE A 309 -17.11 8.87 1.85
N ILE A 310 -16.01 9.57 2.20
CA ILE A 310 -15.99 10.60 3.24
C ILE A 310 -16.88 11.79 2.88
N LYS A 311 -16.96 12.14 1.59
CA LYS A 311 -17.81 13.23 1.08
C LYS A 311 -19.27 12.82 0.96
N GLY A 312 -19.56 11.51 0.85
CA GLY A 312 -20.88 10.97 0.54
C GLY A 312 -21.25 11.12 -0.94
N ASP A 313 -20.22 11.18 -1.80
CA ASP A 313 -20.40 11.25 -3.26
C ASP A 313 -20.92 9.90 -3.80
N PRO A 314 -21.67 9.87 -4.90
CA PRO A 314 -22.09 8.62 -5.54
C PRO A 314 -20.88 7.80 -6.00
N ILE A 315 -20.91 6.49 -5.75
CA ILE A 315 -19.84 5.57 -6.13
C ILE A 315 -20.44 4.47 -7.00
N ASP A 316 -20.04 4.41 -8.27
CA ASP A 316 -20.53 3.43 -9.24
C ASP A 316 -19.97 2.02 -8.94
N ASN A 317 -18.71 1.94 -8.53
CA ASN A 317 -18.03 0.68 -8.23
C ASN A 317 -17.19 0.79 -6.97
N THR A 318 -17.55 0.03 -5.95
CA THR A 318 -16.83 -0.01 -4.67
C THR A 318 -15.68 -1.01 -4.64
N LYS A 319 -15.54 -1.88 -5.66
CA LYS A 319 -14.48 -2.88 -5.77
C LYS A 319 -13.77 -2.73 -7.13
N ILE A 320 -12.55 -2.28 -7.08
CA ILE A 320 -11.73 -2.03 -8.26
C ILE A 320 -10.68 -3.14 -8.38
N TYR A 321 -10.64 -3.82 -9.53
CA TYR A 321 -9.68 -4.89 -9.80
C TYR A 321 -8.76 -4.50 -10.94
N PHE A 322 -7.46 -4.65 -10.72
CA PHE A 322 -6.44 -4.48 -11.75
C PHE A 322 -5.99 -5.81 -12.30
N THR A 323 -5.72 -5.85 -13.61
CA THR A 323 -5.24 -7.02 -14.32
C THR A 323 -3.71 -7.04 -14.40
N PRO A 324 -3.10 -8.25 -14.46
CA PRO A 324 -1.65 -8.40 -14.54
C PRO A 324 -1.08 -7.99 -15.89
N ASN A 325 0.14 -7.44 -15.84
CA ASN A 325 1.03 -7.28 -16.97
C ASN A 325 2.40 -7.87 -16.62
N ILE A 326 3.19 -8.30 -17.62
CA ILE A 326 4.56 -8.77 -17.42
C ILE A 326 5.53 -7.67 -17.85
N ILE A 327 6.44 -7.30 -16.96
CA ILE A 327 7.64 -6.55 -17.32
C ILE A 327 8.74 -7.56 -17.59
N VAL A 328 9.16 -7.65 -18.83
CA VAL A 328 10.28 -8.52 -19.24
C VAL A 328 11.58 -7.76 -18.99
N GLY A 329 12.40 -8.31 -18.10
CA GLY A 329 13.76 -7.87 -17.85
C GLY A 329 14.78 -8.85 -18.43
N GLY A 330 15.99 -8.86 -17.85
CA GLY A 330 17.08 -9.75 -18.27
C GLY A 330 17.16 -11.06 -17.47
N THR A 331 16.29 -11.30 -16.47
CA THR A 331 16.39 -12.49 -15.61
C THR A 331 15.54 -13.67 -16.08
N ALA A 332 14.65 -13.49 -17.08
CA ALA A 332 13.85 -14.58 -17.66
C ALA A 332 13.38 -14.25 -19.08
#